data_ac51c3e61d6164348f90f709090fe6ca
#
_entry.id   ac51c3e61d6164348f90f709090fe6ca
#
_cell.length_a   1.000
_cell.length_b   1.000
_cell.length_c   1.000
_cell.angle_alpha   90.00
_cell.angle_beta   90.00
_cell.angle_gamma   90.00
#
_symmetry.space_group_name_H-M   'P 1'
#
loop_
_entity.id
_entity.type
_entity.pdbx_description
1 polymer ?
#
loop_
_entity_poly.entity_id
_entity_poly.type
_entity_poly.pdbx_seq_one_letter_code
_entity_poly.pdbx_strand_id
1 'polypeptide(L)'
;MNKAKQILFASLIAVSTIATANVSTEMRQMGRNVNGLLRADSVDSFQQSATEFLVAAKKAQETMPSSLDGDQEKFKGYQKGIQEVIDVVEQANQSAKDGKLDEAKTTVEKLNQLKKIYHSEYK
;
A
#
# COMPACT_ATOMS: atom_id res chain seq x y z
N MET A 1 15.56 -17.54 -14.24
CA MET A 1 14.50 -17.26 -13.34
C MET A 1 14.30 -15.79 -13.09
N ASN A 2 15.27 -15.13 -12.55
CA ASN A 2 15.08 -13.72 -12.28
C ASN A 2 14.90 -12.91 -13.53
N LYS A 3 15.44 -13.36 -14.61
CA LYS A 3 15.35 -12.63 -15.85
C LYS A 3 13.95 -12.51 -16.37
N ALA A 4 13.17 -13.56 -16.18
CA ALA A 4 11.80 -13.52 -16.63
C ALA A 4 11.01 -12.47 -15.87
N LYS A 5 11.31 -12.29 -14.61
CA LYS A 5 10.63 -11.29 -13.84
C LYS A 5 10.96 -9.89 -14.30
N GLN A 6 12.19 -9.69 -14.69
CA GLN A 6 12.59 -8.38 -15.16
C GLN A 6 11.88 -8.01 -16.44
N ILE A 7 11.66 -8.98 -17.27
CA ILE A 7 10.94 -8.74 -18.51
C ILE A 7 9.52 -8.27 -18.24
N LEU A 8 8.92 -8.82 -17.20
CA LEU A 8 7.57 -8.41 -16.85
C LEU A 8 7.49 -6.95 -16.48
N PHE A 9 8.53 -6.44 -15.86
CA PHE A 9 8.54 -5.04 -15.51
C PHE A 9 8.45 -4.15 -16.74
N ALA A 10 9.15 -4.53 -17.76
CA ALA A 10 9.13 -3.73 -18.97
C ALA A 10 7.73 -3.58 -19.52
N SER A 11 6.97 -4.65 -19.45
CA SER A 11 5.62 -4.57 -20.00
C SER A 11 4.71 -3.72 -19.15
N LEU A 12 4.99 -3.58 -17.88
CA LEU A 12 4.15 -2.78 -17.01
C LEU A 12 4.26 -1.31 -17.32
N ILE A 13 5.35 -0.90 -17.89
CA ILE A 13 5.55 0.50 -18.19
C ILE A 13 4.46 1.03 -19.11
N ALA A 14 4.06 0.22 -20.04
CA ALA A 14 3.04 0.63 -20.98
C ALA A 14 1.73 0.97 -20.29
N VAL A 15 1.46 0.31 -19.20
CA VAL A 15 0.21 0.50 -18.50
C VAL A 15 0.19 1.82 -17.76
N SER A 16 1.35 2.28 -17.38
CA SER A 16 1.42 3.49 -16.57
C SER A 16 0.92 4.72 -17.29
N THR A 17 0.73 4.64 -18.59
CA THR A 17 0.21 5.77 -19.34
C THR A 17 -1.20 6.14 -18.91
N ILE A 18 -1.87 5.29 -18.16
CA ILE A 18 -3.21 5.58 -17.74
C ILE A 18 -3.25 6.09 -16.32
N ALA A 19 -2.16 6.62 -15.89
CA ALA A 19 -1.99 6.96 -14.49
C ALA A 19 -2.87 8.10 -14.00
N THR A 20 -3.60 8.74 -14.88
CA THR A 20 -4.48 9.81 -14.44
C THR A 20 -5.74 9.32 -13.78
N ALA A 21 -5.93 8.02 -13.71
CA ALA A 21 -7.11 7.47 -13.11
C ALA A 21 -7.14 7.81 -11.63
N ASN A 22 -8.32 7.85 -11.10
CA ASN A 22 -8.51 8.18 -9.73
C ASN A 22 -8.12 6.98 -8.83
N VAL A 23 -7.53 7.27 -7.69
CA VAL A 23 -7.04 6.25 -6.78
C VAL A 23 -8.05 5.86 -5.71
N SER A 24 -9.30 6.33 -5.82
CA SER A 24 -10.25 6.08 -4.74
C SER A 24 -10.56 4.59 -4.56
N THR A 25 -10.52 3.81 -5.63
CA THR A 25 -10.74 2.37 -5.52
C THR A 25 -9.64 1.72 -4.70
N GLU A 26 -8.40 2.06 -5.02
CA GLU A 26 -7.25 1.51 -4.30
C GLU A 26 -7.25 1.93 -2.84
N MET A 27 -7.57 3.20 -2.59
CA MET A 27 -7.63 3.69 -1.22
C MET A 27 -8.71 2.99 -0.42
N ARG A 28 -9.85 2.73 -1.04
CA ARG A 28 -10.93 2.00 -0.39
C ARG A 28 -10.53 0.57 -0.09
N GLN A 29 -9.85 -0.08 -1.03
CA GLN A 29 -9.36 -1.43 -0.82
C GLN A 29 -8.34 -1.47 0.29
N MET A 30 -7.43 -0.50 0.33
CA MET A 30 -6.45 -0.42 1.40
C MET A 30 -7.13 -0.29 2.76
N GLY A 31 -8.12 0.59 2.85
CA GLY A 31 -8.85 0.76 4.09
C GLY A 31 -9.56 -0.51 4.54
N ARG A 32 -10.17 -1.20 3.60
CA ARG A 32 -10.84 -2.46 3.89
C ARG A 32 -9.86 -3.50 4.37
N ASN A 33 -8.69 -3.56 3.76
CA ASN A 33 -7.68 -4.53 4.14
C ASN A 33 -7.02 -4.20 5.48
N VAL A 34 -6.92 -2.92 5.84
CA VAL A 34 -6.46 -2.57 7.17
C VAL A 34 -7.40 -3.15 8.22
N ASN A 35 -8.71 -3.03 7.99
CA ASN A 35 -9.67 -3.65 8.89
C ASN A 35 -9.48 -5.15 8.94
N GLY A 36 -9.22 -5.77 7.80
CA GLY A 36 -8.94 -7.20 7.77
C GLY A 36 -7.73 -7.58 8.57
N LEU A 37 -6.67 -6.78 8.48
CA LEU A 37 -5.47 -7.01 9.26
C LEU A 37 -5.74 -6.92 10.75
N LEU A 38 -6.46 -5.89 11.16
CA LEU A 38 -6.73 -5.67 12.58
C LEU A 38 -7.68 -6.72 13.17
N ARG A 39 -8.52 -7.29 12.33
CA ARG A 39 -9.48 -8.31 12.78
C ARG A 39 -9.00 -9.74 12.59
N ALA A 40 -7.83 -9.91 11.99
CA ALA A 40 -7.34 -11.26 11.71
C ALA A 40 -7.17 -12.04 12.99
N ASP A 41 -7.63 -13.26 12.99
CA ASP A 41 -7.51 -14.14 14.15
C ASP A 41 -6.52 -15.29 13.90
N SER A 42 -5.84 -15.25 12.76
CA SER A 42 -4.81 -16.23 12.45
C SER A 42 -3.75 -15.59 11.59
N VAL A 43 -2.59 -16.22 11.56
CA VAL A 43 -1.50 -15.76 10.71
C VAL A 43 -1.92 -15.79 9.25
N ASP A 44 -2.60 -16.85 8.84
CA ASP A 44 -3.02 -16.98 7.45
C ASP A 44 -3.97 -15.88 7.02
N SER A 45 -4.96 -15.54 7.84
CA SER A 45 -5.88 -14.47 7.48
C SER A 45 -5.19 -13.12 7.49
N PHE A 46 -4.23 -12.92 8.40
CA PHE A 46 -3.45 -11.68 8.41
C PHE A 46 -2.64 -11.56 7.12
N GLN A 47 -1.97 -12.63 6.73
CA GLN A 47 -1.14 -12.60 5.52
C GLN A 47 -1.97 -12.38 4.27
N GLN A 48 -3.16 -12.94 4.23
CA GLN A 48 -4.03 -12.72 3.08
C GLN A 48 -4.41 -11.24 2.96
N SER A 49 -4.81 -10.63 4.06
CA SER A 49 -5.14 -9.21 4.04
C SER A 49 -3.93 -8.36 3.73
N ALA A 50 -2.75 -8.74 4.23
CA ALA A 50 -1.53 -8.01 3.94
C ALA A 50 -1.20 -8.06 2.45
N THR A 51 -1.33 -9.22 1.83
CA THR A 51 -1.06 -9.36 0.40
C THR A 51 -1.99 -8.47 -0.41
N GLU A 52 -3.27 -8.49 -0.09
CA GLU A 52 -4.23 -7.68 -0.81
C GLU A 52 -3.98 -6.19 -0.59
N PHE A 53 -3.62 -5.83 0.64
CA PHE A 53 -3.27 -4.44 0.93
C PHE A 53 -2.08 -3.99 0.08
N LEU A 54 -1.04 -4.81 0.04
CA LEU A 54 0.17 -4.44 -0.69
C LEU A 54 -0.06 -4.29 -2.18
N VAL A 55 -0.91 -5.13 -2.75
CA VAL A 55 -1.25 -5.00 -4.15
C VAL A 55 -1.93 -3.66 -4.41
N ALA A 56 -2.90 -3.31 -3.60
CA ALA A 56 -3.63 -2.05 -3.77
C ALA A 56 -2.71 -0.86 -3.51
N ALA A 57 -1.84 -0.95 -2.51
CA ALA A 57 -0.95 0.14 -2.15
C ALA A 57 0.07 0.41 -3.25
N LYS A 58 0.62 -0.63 -3.84
CA LYS A 58 1.59 -0.44 -4.93
C LYS A 58 0.94 0.16 -6.15
N LYS A 59 -0.28 -0.22 -6.42
CA LYS A 59 -1.01 0.36 -7.52
C LYS A 59 -1.32 1.82 -7.26
N ALA A 60 -1.72 2.15 -6.05
CA ALA A 60 -1.97 3.53 -5.68
C ALA A 60 -0.69 4.36 -5.77
N GLN A 61 0.44 3.78 -5.40
CA GLN A 61 1.71 4.48 -5.43
C GLN A 61 2.10 4.91 -6.84
N GLU A 62 1.72 4.13 -7.83
CA GLU A 62 2.08 4.41 -9.22
C GLU A 62 1.08 5.31 -9.92
N THR A 63 0.00 5.67 -9.27
CA THR A 63 -1.07 6.45 -9.89
C THR A 63 -1.12 7.84 -9.24
N MET A 64 -0.94 8.86 -10.04
CA MET A 64 -1.04 10.22 -9.51
C MET A 64 -2.50 10.55 -9.18
N PRO A 65 -2.81 10.90 -7.93
CA PRO A 65 -4.16 11.34 -7.61
C PRO A 65 -4.51 12.62 -8.38
N SER A 66 -5.75 12.72 -8.81
CA SER A 66 -6.18 13.89 -9.55
C SER A 66 -6.09 15.16 -8.69
N SER A 67 -6.18 15.00 -7.38
CA SER A 67 -6.09 16.16 -6.48
C SER A 67 -4.74 16.84 -6.52
N LEU A 68 -3.70 16.17 -7.01
CA LEU A 68 -2.37 16.77 -7.10
C LEU A 68 -2.19 17.59 -8.36
N ASP A 69 -3.13 17.51 -9.28
CA ASP A 69 -3.20 18.39 -10.44
C ASP A 69 -1.91 18.41 -11.27
N GLY A 70 -1.29 17.24 -11.41
CA GLY A 70 -0.09 17.10 -12.21
C GLY A 70 1.20 17.56 -11.56
N ASP A 71 1.17 17.97 -10.31
CA ASP A 71 2.34 18.47 -9.60
C ASP A 71 3.29 17.32 -9.27
N GLN A 72 4.43 17.27 -9.96
CA GLN A 72 5.38 16.18 -9.82
C GLN A 72 6.07 16.16 -8.45
N GLU A 73 6.28 17.33 -7.87
CA GLU A 73 6.89 17.42 -6.55
C GLU A 73 5.97 16.78 -5.49
N LYS A 74 4.70 17.15 -5.57
CA LYS A 74 3.72 16.57 -4.65
C LYS A 74 3.55 15.10 -4.90
N PHE A 75 3.64 14.67 -6.15
CA PHE A 75 3.52 13.26 -6.46
C PHE A 75 4.65 12.45 -5.82
N LYS A 76 5.87 12.99 -5.85
CA LYS A 76 6.98 12.31 -5.20
C LYS A 76 6.75 12.17 -3.70
N GLY A 77 6.24 13.21 -3.07
CA GLY A 77 5.91 13.15 -1.66
C GLY A 77 4.83 12.14 -1.37
N TYR A 78 3.81 12.11 -2.22
CA TYR A 78 2.75 11.13 -2.12
C TYR A 78 3.30 9.70 -2.22
N GLN A 79 4.15 9.47 -3.22
CA GLN A 79 4.73 8.14 -3.41
C GLN A 79 5.58 7.71 -2.22
N LYS A 80 6.30 8.65 -1.65
CA LYS A 80 7.10 8.37 -0.48
C LYS A 80 6.23 8.01 0.71
N GLY A 81 5.10 8.69 0.86
CA GLY A 81 4.16 8.38 1.92
C GLY A 81 3.56 7.00 1.77
N ILE A 82 3.18 6.64 0.55
CA ILE A 82 2.66 5.30 0.30
C ILE A 82 3.74 4.25 0.56
N GLN A 83 5.00 4.56 0.23
CA GLN A 83 6.09 3.64 0.51
C GLN A 83 6.23 3.38 2.00
N GLU A 84 6.08 4.40 2.82
CA GLU A 84 6.13 4.22 4.27
C GLU A 84 5.02 3.28 4.74
N VAL A 85 3.84 3.43 4.17
CA VAL A 85 2.72 2.56 4.49
C VAL A 85 3.02 1.11 4.07
N ILE A 86 3.58 0.94 2.89
CA ILE A 86 3.97 -0.38 2.40
C ILE A 86 4.97 -1.01 3.36
N ASP A 87 5.97 -0.25 3.78
CA ASP A 87 7.00 -0.75 4.67
C ASP A 87 6.41 -1.20 6.01
N VAL A 88 5.45 -0.45 6.53
CA VAL A 88 4.80 -0.82 7.79
C VAL A 88 4.07 -2.14 7.64
N VAL A 89 3.33 -2.32 6.55
CA VAL A 89 2.57 -3.57 6.36
C VAL A 89 3.52 -4.74 6.13
N GLU A 90 4.61 -4.52 5.40
CA GLU A 90 5.58 -5.59 5.19
C GLU A 90 6.22 -6.00 6.50
N GLN A 91 6.54 -5.05 7.34
CA GLN A 91 7.10 -5.33 8.65
C GLN A 91 6.10 -6.11 9.52
N ALA A 92 4.85 -5.67 9.49
CA ALA A 92 3.81 -6.36 10.24
C ALA A 92 3.62 -7.79 9.74
N ASN A 93 3.65 -7.97 8.43
CA ASN A 93 3.48 -9.29 7.85
C ASN A 93 4.62 -10.21 8.28
N GLN A 94 5.83 -9.69 8.37
CA GLN A 94 6.96 -10.48 8.84
C GLN A 94 6.76 -10.89 10.31
N SER A 95 6.28 -9.98 11.14
CA SER A 95 6.00 -10.33 12.53
C SER A 95 4.95 -11.43 12.63
N ALA A 96 3.93 -11.37 11.78
CA ALA A 96 2.91 -12.42 11.77
C ALA A 96 3.50 -13.76 11.35
N LYS A 97 4.38 -13.75 10.35
CA LYS A 97 5.06 -14.99 9.93
C LYS A 97 5.88 -15.59 11.04
N ASP A 98 6.41 -14.76 11.90
CA ASP A 98 7.22 -15.20 13.03
C ASP A 98 6.34 -15.63 14.21
N GLY A 99 5.05 -15.69 14.03
CA GLY A 99 4.12 -16.15 15.07
C GLY A 99 3.73 -15.06 16.05
N LYS A 100 4.01 -13.81 15.73
CA LYS A 100 3.74 -12.68 16.63
C LYS A 100 2.57 -11.85 16.11
N LEU A 101 1.41 -12.46 16.08
CA LEU A 101 0.23 -11.82 15.52
C LEU A 101 -0.15 -10.53 16.25
N ASP A 102 -0.08 -10.52 17.56
CA ASP A 102 -0.44 -9.33 18.33
C ASP A 102 0.50 -8.17 18.02
N GLU A 103 1.78 -8.48 17.90
CA GLU A 103 2.77 -7.47 17.56
C GLU A 103 2.52 -6.94 16.14
N ALA A 104 2.16 -7.84 15.24
CA ALA A 104 1.84 -7.44 13.87
C ALA A 104 0.66 -6.46 13.85
N LYS A 105 -0.37 -6.73 14.63
CA LYS A 105 -1.52 -5.84 14.68
C LYS A 105 -1.16 -4.48 15.27
N THR A 106 -0.32 -4.47 16.30
CA THR A 106 0.14 -3.23 16.89
C THR A 106 0.89 -2.39 15.86
N THR A 107 1.70 -3.05 15.04
CA THR A 107 2.42 -2.36 13.97
C THR A 107 1.45 -1.75 12.97
N VAL A 108 0.39 -2.49 12.62
CA VAL A 108 -0.60 -1.97 11.68
C VAL A 108 -1.33 -0.75 12.23
N GLU A 109 -1.48 -0.65 13.53
CA GLU A 109 -2.15 0.51 14.11
C GLU A 109 -1.44 1.82 13.80
N LYS A 110 -0.15 1.76 13.51
CA LYS A 110 0.58 2.96 13.11
C LYS A 110 0.05 3.55 11.81
N LEU A 111 -0.59 2.73 11.00
CA LEU A 111 -1.14 3.22 9.74
C LEU A 111 -2.21 4.28 9.94
N ASN A 112 -2.93 4.23 11.04
CA ASN A 112 -3.96 5.23 11.29
C ASN A 112 -3.36 6.62 11.42
N GLN A 113 -2.19 6.72 12.03
CA GLN A 113 -1.52 8.00 12.16
C GLN A 113 -0.95 8.47 10.83
N LEU A 114 -0.33 7.58 10.08
CA LEU A 114 0.19 7.93 8.76
C LEU A 114 -0.92 8.37 7.85
N LYS A 115 -2.04 7.69 7.89
CA LYS A 115 -3.19 8.02 7.08
C LYS A 115 -3.66 9.44 7.35
N LYS A 116 -3.73 9.83 8.61
CA LYS A 116 -4.16 11.17 8.98
C LYS A 116 -3.21 12.22 8.46
N ILE A 117 -1.91 11.97 8.57
CA ILE A 117 -0.91 12.91 8.12
C ILE A 117 -1.01 13.15 6.63
N TYR A 118 -1.04 12.06 5.85
CA TYR A 118 -1.04 12.20 4.41
C TYR A 118 -2.37 12.67 3.86
N HIS A 119 -3.46 12.34 4.50
CA HIS A 119 -4.75 12.89 4.11
C HIS A 119 -4.81 14.39 4.30
N SER A 120 -4.15 14.89 5.33
CA SER A 120 -4.14 16.31 5.58
C SER A 120 -3.26 17.05 4.58
N GLU A 121 -2.19 16.43 4.10
CA GLU A 121 -1.26 17.07 3.17
C GLU A 121 -1.67 16.96 1.71
N TYR A 122 -2.24 15.83 1.31
CA TYR A 122 -2.47 15.55 -0.10
C TYR A 122 -3.94 15.37 -0.46
N LYS A 123 -4.80 15.88 0.35
CA LYS A 123 -6.22 15.75 0.19
C LYS A 123 -6.80 16.48 -1.01
#